data_0bdd6ec85f3e76790cc8ee17e79e5c37
#
_entry.id   0bdd6ec85f3e76790cc8ee17e79e5c37
#
_cell.length_a   1.000
_cell.length_b   1.000
_cell.length_c   1.000
_cell.angle_alpha   90.00
_cell.angle_beta   90.00
_cell.angle_gamma   90.00
#
_symmetry.space_group_name_H-M   'P 1'
#
loop_
_entity.id
_entity.type
_entity.pdbx_description
1 polymer ?
#
loop_
_entity_poly.entity_id
_entity_poly.type
_entity_poly.pdbx_seq_one_letter_code
_entity_poly.pdbx_strand_id
1 'polypeptide(L)'
;MQMNCRHHTVNKVIACVLSFIIIIMAIAVPAHAEEKQVETTPSRIPLSKLEETIDAYVASYEKYTAAVSVVAIKDGEAIVNKAYGYADIENQRNADTSTVFEWASISKLLVYTSVMQLVEQGKLDLDTDIQEYLPEGFFKKLKYDDPITLMNLMHHNAGWEDQTVTEVYYYAENENVDLGETLRKNEPKQIYKPNSIVGYSNYGVGLAGYIVEKISGQPFYEYVNQHIFKPLHMNDTTIHPTGQDRPDVVHRRNEIEGYTKELKLIPENRVYVTFYPTGAAIGTAEDLGKFLAALMPVDDSNILFKNRDTLDEMLSTSLYYDGTSTPRFAHGFVEIEYWVPTLMHEGNLKGFSSKVVFDPASKFGMVVMTNQSFEEIYYYGLIKEIFGDNVNSNIITSEGGGYFQSARRPAARFTDLFRQLDITKFSKAELSSLYNVVEHNGVVEKISFTPYMDYLPVSKWKVNLIVISFIPVILAILFSLTALLVYFIRMLFYKLNKRGNPRIDFNKYHLAINVVQVRYFLLTF
;
A
#
# COMPACT_ATOMS: atom_id res chain seq x y z
N MET A 1 -5.67 92.90 31.29
CA MET A 1 -5.50 91.68 32.10
C MET A 1 -6.71 90.77 32.03
N GLN A 2 -7.53 90.82 30.96
CA GLN A 2 -8.77 90.02 30.84
C GLN A 2 -8.78 89.05 29.59
N MET A 3 -7.74 89.03 28.79
CA MET A 3 -7.70 88.18 27.60
C MET A 3 -7.07 86.77 27.78
N ASN A 4 -6.26 86.53 28.80
CA ASN A 4 -5.58 85.25 29.02
C ASN A 4 -6.41 84.23 29.79
N CYS A 5 -7.51 84.58 30.42
CA CYS A 5 -8.35 83.64 31.19
C CYS A 5 -9.31 82.82 30.30
N ARG A 6 -9.73 83.37 29.14
CA ARG A 6 -10.67 82.69 28.24
C ARG A 6 -10.01 81.56 27.45
N HIS A 7 -8.71 81.65 27.05
CA HIS A 7 -8.01 80.63 26.33
C HIS A 7 -7.72 79.38 27.17
N HIS A 8 -7.48 79.57 28.48
CA HIS A 8 -7.21 78.40 29.34
C HIS A 8 -8.45 77.54 29.63
N THR A 9 -9.64 78.14 29.66
CA THR A 9 -10.90 77.42 29.87
C THR A 9 -11.35 76.69 28.62
N VAL A 10 -11.18 77.31 27.45
CA VAL A 10 -11.51 76.67 26.16
C VAL A 10 -10.61 75.48 25.90
N ASN A 11 -9.32 75.58 26.17
CA ASN A 11 -8.38 74.42 25.97
C ASN A 11 -8.66 73.26 26.95
N LYS A 12 -9.10 73.51 28.17
CA LYS A 12 -9.53 72.49 29.14
C LYS A 12 -10.81 71.77 28.69
N VAL A 13 -11.79 72.51 28.15
CA VAL A 13 -13.03 71.96 27.65
C VAL A 13 -12.75 71.08 26.38
N ILE A 14 -11.89 71.57 25.49
CA ILE A 14 -11.48 70.78 24.30
C ILE A 14 -10.72 69.52 24.71
N ALA A 15 -9.82 69.60 25.70
CA ALA A 15 -9.11 68.42 26.21
C ALA A 15 -10.05 67.41 26.86
N CYS A 16 -11.05 67.83 27.63
CA CYS A 16 -12.07 66.99 28.24
C CYS A 16 -12.97 66.30 27.13
N VAL A 17 -13.36 67.06 26.12
CA VAL A 17 -14.18 66.53 25.00
C VAL A 17 -13.39 65.50 24.16
N LEU A 18 -12.10 65.81 23.89
CA LEU A 18 -11.21 64.84 23.20
C LEU A 18 -10.97 63.61 24.03
N SER A 19 -10.76 63.72 25.34
CA SER A 19 -10.62 62.59 26.24
C SER A 19 -11.90 61.74 26.30
N PHE A 20 -13.07 62.37 26.29
CA PHE A 20 -14.37 61.66 26.27
C PHE A 20 -14.61 60.96 24.94
N ILE A 21 -14.20 61.55 23.82
CA ILE A 21 -14.27 60.93 22.49
C ILE A 21 -13.32 59.75 22.39
N ILE A 22 -12.11 59.84 22.95
CA ILE A 22 -11.14 58.72 22.99
C ILE A 22 -11.66 57.58 23.87
N ILE A 23 -12.31 57.89 24.99
CA ILE A 23 -12.93 56.88 25.86
C ILE A 23 -14.13 56.20 25.16
N ILE A 24 -14.96 56.96 24.43
CA ILE A 24 -16.08 56.39 23.66
C ILE A 24 -15.57 55.55 22.50
N MET A 25 -14.49 55.95 21.81
CA MET A 25 -13.87 55.14 20.76
C MET A 25 -13.20 53.85 21.33
N ALA A 26 -12.67 53.90 22.56
CA ALA A 26 -12.11 52.70 23.21
C ALA A 26 -13.20 51.72 23.71
N ILE A 27 -14.44 52.19 23.98
CA ILE A 27 -15.58 51.33 24.35
C ILE A 27 -16.32 50.80 23.11
N ALA A 28 -16.15 51.43 21.94
CA ALA A 28 -16.78 51.04 20.68
C ALA A 28 -15.90 50.10 19.82
N VAL A 29 -14.82 49.52 20.38
CA VAL A 29 -14.20 48.36 19.75
C VAL A 29 -15.23 47.21 19.86
N PRO A 30 -15.87 46.79 18.77
CA PRO A 30 -16.69 45.61 18.87
C PRO A 30 -15.78 44.51 19.41
N ALA A 31 -16.16 43.90 20.53
CA ALA A 31 -15.61 42.60 20.89
C ALA A 31 -15.85 41.75 19.65
N HIS A 32 -14.82 41.57 18.80
CA HIS A 32 -14.80 40.45 17.88
C HIS A 32 -14.90 39.25 18.79
N ALA A 33 -16.10 38.72 18.95
CA ALA A 33 -16.24 37.34 19.34
C ALA A 33 -15.33 36.63 18.37
N GLU A 34 -14.25 36.03 18.85
CA GLU A 34 -13.51 35.04 18.06
C GLU A 34 -14.58 34.05 17.59
N GLU A 35 -14.99 34.18 16.33
CA GLU A 35 -15.73 33.12 15.68
C GLU A 35 -14.84 31.87 15.85
N LYS A 36 -15.23 30.99 16.74
CA LYS A 36 -14.55 29.70 16.91
C LYS A 36 -14.49 29.09 15.52
N GLN A 37 -13.31 29.11 14.95
CA GLN A 37 -13.09 28.57 13.62
C GLN A 37 -13.57 27.12 13.67
N VAL A 38 -14.57 26.77 12.88
CA VAL A 38 -15.14 25.42 12.86
C VAL A 38 -14.06 24.51 12.34
N GLU A 39 -13.58 23.59 13.17
CA GLU A 39 -12.62 22.59 12.75
C GLU A 39 -13.23 21.68 11.67
N THR A 40 -12.49 21.47 10.61
CA THR A 40 -12.95 20.71 9.43
C THR A 40 -11.94 19.65 9.02
N THR A 41 -12.43 18.65 8.28
CA THR A 41 -11.58 17.76 7.49
C THR A 41 -10.84 18.53 6.40
N PRO A 42 -9.83 17.94 5.73
CA PRO A 42 -9.21 18.52 4.53
C PRO A 42 -10.22 18.93 3.45
N SER A 43 -11.30 18.15 3.26
CA SER A 43 -12.39 18.47 2.31
C SER A 43 -13.40 19.50 2.86
N ARG A 44 -13.11 20.15 4.00
CA ARG A 44 -13.94 21.19 4.65
C ARG A 44 -15.26 20.69 5.24
N ILE A 45 -15.41 19.41 5.50
CA ILE A 45 -16.53 18.87 6.27
C ILE A 45 -16.29 19.23 7.74
N PRO A 46 -17.24 19.89 8.45
CA PRO A 46 -17.11 20.12 9.88
C PRO A 46 -16.87 18.82 10.65
N LEU A 47 -15.90 18.77 11.56
CA LEU A 47 -15.60 17.56 12.33
C LEU A 47 -16.81 17.05 13.11
N SER A 48 -17.71 17.97 13.55
CA SER A 48 -18.97 17.61 14.18
C SER A 48 -19.97 16.87 13.26
N LYS A 49 -19.71 16.85 11.94
CA LYS A 49 -20.51 16.16 10.92
C LYS A 49 -19.80 14.95 10.31
N LEU A 50 -18.55 14.71 10.70
CA LEU A 50 -17.72 13.67 10.10
C LEU A 50 -18.35 12.29 10.26
N GLU A 51 -18.79 11.94 11.47
CA GLU A 51 -19.42 10.66 11.76
C GLU A 51 -20.70 10.45 10.94
N GLU A 52 -21.58 11.45 10.88
CA GLU A 52 -22.80 11.43 10.06
C GLU A 52 -22.48 11.27 8.57
N THR A 53 -21.41 11.92 8.09
CA THR A 53 -20.95 11.80 6.70
C THR A 53 -20.48 10.39 6.40
N ILE A 54 -19.69 9.79 7.28
CA ILE A 54 -19.22 8.41 7.12
C ILE A 54 -20.40 7.43 7.15
N ASP A 55 -21.33 7.59 8.10
CA ASP A 55 -22.55 6.76 8.20
C ASP A 55 -23.37 6.82 6.90
N ALA A 56 -23.60 8.02 6.38
CA ALA A 56 -24.36 8.21 5.14
C ALA A 56 -23.62 7.62 3.91
N TYR A 57 -22.29 7.76 3.88
CA TYR A 57 -21.48 7.18 2.81
C TYR A 57 -21.58 5.64 2.83
N VAL A 58 -21.38 5.02 3.99
CA VAL A 58 -21.48 3.56 4.14
C VAL A 58 -22.88 3.06 3.78
N ALA A 59 -23.93 3.72 4.26
CA ALA A 59 -25.32 3.36 3.94
C ALA A 59 -25.61 3.40 2.42
N SER A 60 -24.97 4.32 1.70
CA SER A 60 -25.12 4.42 0.24
C SER A 60 -24.54 3.22 -0.53
N TYR A 61 -23.60 2.50 0.09
CA TYR A 61 -22.89 1.38 -0.52
C TYR A 61 -23.09 0.05 0.21
N GLU A 62 -24.02 -0.03 1.16
CA GLU A 62 -24.28 -1.22 1.99
C GLU A 62 -24.35 -2.53 1.19
N LYS A 63 -25.06 -2.54 0.06
CA LYS A 63 -25.23 -3.74 -0.78
C LYS A 63 -23.95 -4.21 -1.51
N TYR A 64 -22.88 -3.41 -1.48
CA TYR A 64 -21.59 -3.73 -2.08
C TYR A 64 -20.51 -3.97 -1.04
N THR A 65 -20.88 -3.93 0.24
CA THR A 65 -19.97 -3.98 1.38
C THR A 65 -20.11 -5.29 2.12
N ALA A 66 -19.00 -6.02 2.32
CA ALA A 66 -18.95 -7.11 3.29
C ALA A 66 -18.83 -6.51 4.70
N ALA A 67 -17.63 -6.10 5.11
CA ALA A 67 -17.42 -5.26 6.29
C ALA A 67 -16.46 -4.11 5.98
N VAL A 68 -16.62 -3.01 6.71
CA VAL A 68 -15.66 -1.92 6.76
C VAL A 68 -15.50 -1.41 8.19
N SER A 69 -14.26 -1.27 8.65
CA SER A 69 -13.91 -0.54 9.88
C SER A 69 -13.22 0.76 9.52
N VAL A 70 -13.66 1.85 10.13
CA VAL A 70 -13.16 3.22 9.91
C VAL A 70 -12.77 3.84 11.24
N VAL A 71 -11.54 4.33 11.32
CA VAL A 71 -11.06 5.16 12.43
C VAL A 71 -10.60 6.50 11.86
N ALA A 72 -11.10 7.60 12.40
CA ALA A 72 -10.62 8.94 12.11
C ALA A 72 -9.91 9.51 13.33
N ILE A 73 -8.71 10.03 13.13
CA ILE A 73 -7.84 10.60 14.15
C ILE A 73 -7.76 12.12 13.96
N LYS A 74 -7.86 12.86 15.04
CA LYS A 74 -7.59 14.29 15.08
C LYS A 74 -6.87 14.64 16.39
N ASP A 75 -5.75 15.35 16.28
CA ASP A 75 -4.96 15.79 17.43
C ASP A 75 -4.64 14.66 18.43
N GLY A 76 -4.25 13.49 17.91
CA GLY A 76 -3.87 12.31 18.70
C GLY A 76 -5.04 11.45 19.21
N GLU A 77 -6.29 11.89 19.03
CA GLU A 77 -7.48 11.20 19.53
C GLU A 77 -8.31 10.60 18.40
N ALA A 78 -8.89 9.43 18.63
CA ALA A 78 -9.87 8.85 17.73
C ALA A 78 -11.21 9.58 17.88
N ILE A 79 -11.58 10.38 16.88
CA ILE A 79 -12.86 11.11 16.84
C ILE A 79 -13.98 10.32 16.18
N VAL A 80 -13.64 9.28 15.42
CA VAL A 80 -14.55 8.24 14.90
C VAL A 80 -13.86 6.89 15.04
N ASN A 81 -14.59 5.89 15.56
CA ASN A 81 -14.17 4.49 15.59
C ASN A 81 -15.42 3.62 15.40
N LYS A 82 -15.65 3.16 14.17
CA LYS A 82 -16.86 2.44 13.78
C LYS A 82 -16.56 1.26 12.85
N ALA A 83 -17.42 0.25 12.95
CA ALA A 83 -17.44 -0.87 12.03
C ALA A 83 -18.86 -1.09 11.50
N TYR A 84 -18.97 -1.56 10.27
CA TYR A 84 -20.22 -1.76 9.55
C TYR A 84 -20.17 -3.07 8.76
N GLY A 85 -21.36 -3.61 8.45
CA GLY A 85 -21.51 -4.80 7.62
C GLY A 85 -21.18 -6.09 8.34
N TYR A 86 -20.78 -7.11 7.58
CA TYR A 86 -20.64 -8.49 8.09
C TYR A 86 -19.19 -8.96 8.03
N ALA A 87 -18.66 -9.37 9.17
CA ALA A 87 -17.41 -10.14 9.26
C ALA A 87 -17.57 -11.50 8.55
N ASP A 88 -18.77 -12.05 8.55
CA ASP A 88 -19.14 -13.30 7.88
C ASP A 88 -20.58 -13.14 7.33
N ILE A 89 -20.69 -12.98 6.00
CA ILE A 89 -21.99 -12.77 5.33
C ILE A 89 -22.85 -14.03 5.42
N GLU A 90 -22.27 -15.19 5.21
CA GLU A 90 -22.97 -16.47 5.17
C GLU A 90 -23.63 -16.80 6.52
N ASN A 91 -22.95 -16.49 7.62
CA ASN A 91 -23.43 -16.70 8.97
C ASN A 91 -24.07 -15.45 9.62
N GLN A 92 -24.20 -14.35 8.87
CA GLN A 92 -24.76 -13.07 9.33
C GLN A 92 -24.09 -12.53 10.60
N ARG A 93 -22.77 -12.73 10.73
CA ARG A 93 -21.98 -12.20 11.84
C ARG A 93 -21.56 -10.77 11.52
N ASN A 94 -22.05 -9.82 12.30
CA ASN A 94 -21.70 -8.41 12.15
C ASN A 94 -20.22 -8.18 12.47
N ALA A 95 -19.62 -7.23 11.76
CA ALA A 95 -18.37 -6.63 12.17
C ALA A 95 -18.60 -5.60 13.29
N ASP A 96 -17.64 -5.48 14.19
CA ASP A 96 -17.59 -4.48 15.24
C ASP A 96 -16.16 -3.91 15.39
N THR A 97 -15.96 -2.99 16.33
CA THR A 97 -14.66 -2.35 16.55
C THR A 97 -13.59 -3.31 17.07
N SER A 98 -13.98 -4.49 17.56
CA SER A 98 -13.07 -5.56 18.00
C SER A 98 -12.69 -6.54 16.87
N THR A 99 -13.28 -6.38 15.69
CA THR A 99 -13.01 -7.24 14.53
C THR A 99 -11.55 -7.10 14.09
N VAL A 100 -10.86 -8.24 13.93
CA VAL A 100 -9.45 -8.32 13.58
C VAL A 100 -9.30 -8.53 12.08
N PHE A 101 -8.66 -7.58 11.42
CA PHE A 101 -8.39 -7.61 9.98
C PHE A 101 -6.93 -7.96 9.67
N GLU A 102 -6.67 -8.39 8.44
CA GLU A 102 -5.32 -8.43 7.87
C GLU A 102 -4.87 -7.00 7.52
N TRP A 103 -3.70 -6.60 8.02
CA TRP A 103 -3.12 -5.30 7.68
C TRP A 103 -2.41 -5.32 6.33
N ALA A 104 -2.05 -6.52 5.88
CA ALA A 104 -1.29 -6.70 4.66
C ALA A 104 -0.06 -5.78 4.63
N SER A 105 0.15 -5.07 3.52
CA SER A 105 1.34 -4.23 3.34
C SER A 105 1.44 -3.01 4.26
N ILE A 106 0.41 -2.65 5.02
CA ILE A 106 0.54 -1.67 6.12
C ILE A 106 1.61 -2.11 7.13
N SER A 107 1.84 -3.43 7.27
CA SER A 107 2.93 -4.00 8.09
C SER A 107 4.30 -3.39 7.79
N LYS A 108 4.53 -2.91 6.57
CA LYS A 108 5.81 -2.29 6.17
C LYS A 108 6.12 -1.02 6.93
N LEU A 109 5.10 -0.30 7.37
CA LEU A 109 5.29 0.90 8.20
C LEU A 109 5.96 0.56 9.54
N LEU A 110 5.69 -0.64 10.07
CA LEU A 110 6.36 -1.14 11.28
C LEU A 110 7.86 -1.40 11.01
N VAL A 111 8.21 -1.88 9.81
CA VAL A 111 9.61 -2.05 9.40
C VAL A 111 10.32 -0.70 9.32
N TYR A 112 9.72 0.26 8.63
CA TYR A 112 10.31 1.60 8.45
C TYR A 112 10.49 2.32 9.79
N THR A 113 9.48 2.27 10.67
CA THR A 113 9.57 2.80 12.04
C THR A 113 10.70 2.13 12.82
N SER A 114 10.84 0.80 12.75
CA SER A 114 11.89 0.06 13.45
C SER A 114 13.29 0.41 12.93
N VAL A 115 13.45 0.59 11.62
CA VAL A 115 14.71 1.06 11.03
C VAL A 115 15.06 2.45 11.55
N MET A 116 14.11 3.40 11.53
CA MET A 116 14.34 4.77 12.02
C MET A 116 14.63 4.81 13.52
N GLN A 117 14.04 3.92 14.33
CA GLN A 117 14.40 3.78 15.75
C GLN A 117 15.85 3.34 15.94
N LEU A 118 16.37 2.48 15.07
CA LEU A 118 17.78 2.03 15.13
C LEU A 118 18.73 3.09 14.53
N VAL A 119 18.28 3.87 13.57
CA VAL A 119 19.01 5.06 13.07
C VAL A 119 19.16 6.09 14.18
N GLU A 120 18.09 6.42 14.88
CA GLU A 120 18.13 7.31 16.06
C GLU A 120 19.14 6.86 17.11
N GLN A 121 19.29 5.53 17.29
CA GLN A 121 20.24 4.94 18.23
C GLN A 121 21.68 4.93 17.68
N GLY A 122 21.94 5.40 16.45
CA GLY A 122 23.25 5.34 15.80
C GLY A 122 23.71 3.94 15.45
N LYS A 123 22.80 2.97 15.40
CA LYS A 123 23.09 1.55 15.07
C LYS A 123 22.94 1.23 13.60
N LEU A 124 22.14 2.03 12.88
CA LEU A 124 21.94 1.96 11.45
C LEU A 124 22.19 3.33 10.83
N ASP A 125 22.62 3.33 9.59
CA ASP A 125 22.73 4.50 8.74
C ASP A 125 21.96 4.22 7.45
N LEU A 126 21.16 5.19 6.98
CA LEU A 126 20.27 4.99 5.85
C LEU A 126 20.99 4.86 4.52
N ASP A 127 22.20 5.42 4.40
CA ASP A 127 22.99 5.50 3.18
C ASP A 127 24.14 4.49 3.11
N THR A 128 24.38 3.77 4.20
CA THR A 128 25.37 2.68 4.25
C THR A 128 24.92 1.48 3.44
N ASP A 129 25.87 0.82 2.72
CA ASP A 129 25.60 -0.43 2.01
C ASP A 129 25.08 -1.50 2.98
N ILE A 130 23.89 -2.02 2.72
CA ILE A 130 23.25 -3.03 3.57
C ILE A 130 24.08 -4.32 3.76
N GLN A 131 25.06 -4.58 2.89
CA GLN A 131 25.96 -5.70 3.04
C GLN A 131 26.79 -5.61 4.31
N GLU A 132 27.02 -4.42 4.85
CA GLU A 132 27.71 -4.23 6.14
C GLU A 132 26.89 -4.74 7.34
N TYR A 133 25.57 -4.80 7.21
CA TYR A 133 24.63 -5.27 8.23
C TYR A 133 24.28 -6.75 8.11
N LEU A 134 24.68 -7.39 7.00
CA LEU A 134 24.30 -8.76 6.66
C LEU A 134 25.50 -9.73 6.81
N PRO A 135 25.26 -11.03 7.01
CA PRO A 135 26.33 -12.02 7.00
C PRO A 135 27.09 -12.02 5.67
N GLU A 136 28.40 -12.21 5.72
CA GLU A 136 29.26 -12.30 4.53
C GLU A 136 28.69 -13.31 3.50
N GLY A 137 28.69 -12.91 2.23
CA GLY A 137 28.17 -13.75 1.15
C GLY A 137 26.65 -13.98 1.19
N PHE A 138 25.90 -13.08 1.81
CA PHE A 138 24.45 -13.17 1.89
C PHE A 138 23.80 -13.23 0.50
N PHE A 139 24.21 -12.34 -0.40
CA PHE A 139 23.72 -12.27 -1.78
C PHE A 139 24.54 -13.14 -2.73
N LYS A 140 23.84 -13.75 -3.72
CA LYS A 140 24.43 -14.57 -4.79
C LYS A 140 24.00 -14.13 -6.17
N LYS A 141 23.01 -13.21 -6.27
CA LYS A 141 22.37 -12.84 -7.55
C LYS A 141 22.42 -11.33 -7.81
N LEU A 142 23.25 -10.59 -7.07
CA LEU A 142 23.51 -9.18 -7.41
C LEU A 142 24.19 -9.09 -8.77
N LYS A 143 23.82 -8.10 -9.54
CA LYS A 143 24.33 -7.86 -10.90
C LYS A 143 25.21 -6.63 -10.99
N TYR A 144 25.00 -5.69 -10.10
CA TYR A 144 25.68 -4.41 -10.10
C TYR A 144 26.52 -4.27 -8.83
N ASP A 145 27.65 -3.58 -8.93
CA ASP A 145 28.55 -3.30 -7.81
C ASP A 145 28.15 -2.03 -7.03
N ASP A 146 27.12 -1.32 -7.52
CA ASP A 146 26.58 -0.13 -6.84
C ASP A 146 25.99 -0.55 -5.47
N PRO A 147 26.26 0.22 -4.37
CA PRO A 147 25.74 -0.10 -3.07
C PRO A 147 24.22 -0.08 -3.04
N ILE A 148 23.64 -0.98 -2.26
CA ILE A 148 22.23 -0.98 -1.92
C ILE A 148 22.09 -0.48 -0.50
N THR A 149 21.24 0.52 -0.27
CA THR A 149 21.08 1.16 1.03
C THR A 149 19.69 0.89 1.63
N LEU A 150 19.51 1.19 2.92
CA LEU A 150 18.18 1.13 3.54
C LEU A 150 17.19 2.07 2.85
N MET A 151 17.65 3.23 2.39
CA MET A 151 16.82 4.12 1.57
C MET A 151 16.33 3.45 0.29
N ASN A 152 17.17 2.65 -0.37
CA ASN A 152 16.74 1.89 -1.55
C ASN A 152 15.65 0.86 -1.22
N LEU A 153 15.69 0.26 -0.04
CA LEU A 153 14.67 -0.68 0.41
C LEU A 153 13.34 0.03 0.67
N MET A 154 13.38 1.20 1.33
CA MET A 154 12.21 2.03 1.62
C MET A 154 11.59 2.65 0.35
N HIS A 155 12.42 3.00 -0.64
CA HIS A 155 11.99 3.58 -1.91
C HIS A 155 11.62 2.52 -2.97
N HIS A 156 11.78 1.23 -2.66
CA HIS A 156 11.55 0.15 -3.61
C HIS A 156 12.39 0.28 -4.91
N ASN A 157 13.59 0.84 -4.83
CA ASN A 157 14.46 1.11 -5.98
C ASN A 157 15.84 0.43 -5.88
N ALA A 158 15.95 -0.66 -5.13
CA ALA A 158 17.14 -1.51 -5.06
C ALA A 158 17.38 -2.34 -6.33
N GLY A 159 16.40 -2.43 -7.22
CA GLY A 159 16.55 -2.98 -8.56
C GLY A 159 16.26 -4.47 -8.69
N TRP A 160 15.63 -5.12 -7.74
CA TRP A 160 15.25 -6.54 -7.83
C TRP A 160 14.02 -6.77 -8.70
N GLU A 161 13.97 -7.97 -9.34
CA GLU A 161 12.75 -8.49 -9.94
C GLU A 161 11.71 -8.82 -8.87
N ASP A 162 10.43 -8.83 -9.24
CA ASP A 162 9.36 -9.23 -8.34
C ASP A 162 9.32 -10.74 -8.15
N GLN A 163 8.93 -11.17 -6.97
CA GLN A 163 8.67 -12.57 -6.69
C GLN A 163 7.21 -12.91 -7.00
N THR A 164 6.99 -14.14 -7.46
CA THR A 164 5.64 -14.64 -7.68
C THR A 164 4.89 -14.78 -6.37
N VAL A 165 3.57 -14.63 -6.40
CA VAL A 165 2.69 -14.82 -5.23
C VAL A 165 2.97 -16.15 -4.52
N THR A 166 3.28 -17.21 -5.27
CA THR A 166 3.60 -18.53 -4.74
C THR A 166 4.92 -18.61 -3.97
N GLU A 167 5.82 -17.65 -4.13
CA GLU A 167 7.09 -17.56 -3.39
C GLU A 167 6.95 -16.69 -2.15
N VAL A 168 5.95 -15.81 -2.11
CA VAL A 168 5.72 -14.86 -1.02
C VAL A 168 4.71 -15.38 0.00
N TYR A 169 3.79 -16.27 -0.41
CA TYR A 169 2.71 -16.78 0.41
C TYR A 169 2.73 -18.31 0.49
N TYR A 170 2.45 -18.86 1.65
CA TYR A 170 2.13 -20.27 1.86
C TYR A 170 0.85 -20.40 2.70
N TYR A 171 0.14 -21.51 2.53
CA TYR A 171 -1.18 -21.75 3.09
C TYR A 171 -1.16 -22.73 4.28
N ALA A 172 -0.01 -22.97 4.88
CA ALA A 172 0.14 -23.86 6.01
C ALA A 172 0.83 -23.15 7.19
N GLU A 173 0.45 -23.49 8.40
CA GLU A 173 1.16 -23.05 9.59
C GLU A 173 2.58 -23.61 9.56
N ASN A 174 3.57 -22.71 9.56
CA ASN A 174 4.96 -23.06 9.77
C ASN A 174 5.36 -22.63 11.18
N GLU A 175 5.79 -23.60 11.97
CA GLU A 175 6.13 -23.37 13.36
C GLU A 175 7.42 -22.56 13.53
N ASN A 176 8.35 -22.62 12.56
CA ASN A 176 9.62 -21.91 12.59
C ASN A 176 9.90 -21.19 11.28
N VAL A 177 9.74 -19.87 11.27
CA VAL A 177 10.13 -19.01 10.16
C VAL A 177 11.47 -18.36 10.47
N ASP A 178 12.56 -18.90 9.91
CA ASP A 178 13.84 -18.20 9.85
C ASP A 178 13.79 -17.22 8.67
N LEU A 179 13.66 -15.93 8.99
CA LEU A 179 13.56 -14.86 8.00
C LEU A 179 14.82 -14.77 7.13
N GLY A 180 16.00 -14.90 7.73
CA GLY A 180 17.27 -14.82 7.02
C GLY A 180 17.49 -15.98 6.04
N GLU A 181 17.15 -17.21 6.44
CA GLU A 181 17.21 -18.37 5.55
C GLU A 181 16.18 -18.24 4.42
N THR A 182 14.97 -17.80 4.76
CA THR A 182 13.89 -17.59 3.81
C THR A 182 14.28 -16.55 2.76
N LEU A 183 14.86 -15.41 3.14
CA LEU A 183 15.34 -14.38 2.23
C LEU A 183 16.47 -14.88 1.34
N ARG A 184 17.45 -15.63 1.87
CA ARG A 184 18.54 -16.21 1.07
C ARG A 184 18.04 -17.23 0.05
N LYS A 185 17.09 -18.06 0.44
CA LYS A 185 16.49 -19.08 -0.45
C LYS A 185 15.72 -18.45 -1.59
N ASN A 186 15.02 -17.37 -1.30
CA ASN A 186 14.14 -16.68 -2.24
C ASN A 186 14.75 -15.38 -2.79
N GLU A 187 16.09 -15.25 -2.79
CA GLU A 187 16.76 -14.09 -3.37
C GLU A 187 16.36 -13.90 -4.84
N PRO A 188 15.76 -12.76 -5.23
CA PRO A 188 15.44 -12.47 -6.63
C PRO A 188 16.70 -12.00 -7.37
N LYS A 189 16.64 -11.98 -8.71
CA LYS A 189 17.72 -11.39 -9.50
C LYS A 189 17.64 -9.88 -9.43
N GLN A 190 18.78 -9.24 -9.31
CA GLN A 190 18.87 -7.82 -9.52
C GLN A 190 18.86 -7.53 -11.03
N ILE A 191 17.88 -6.78 -11.52
CA ILE A 191 17.67 -6.51 -12.95
C ILE A 191 17.86 -5.04 -13.32
N TYR A 192 17.79 -4.14 -12.34
CA TYR A 192 18.05 -2.71 -12.49
C TYR A 192 19.18 -2.27 -11.55
N LYS A 193 19.83 -1.15 -11.86
CA LYS A 193 20.74 -0.50 -10.92
C LYS A 193 19.95 0.08 -9.73
N PRO A 194 20.52 0.06 -8.52
CA PRO A 194 19.97 0.83 -7.40
C PRO A 194 19.74 2.30 -7.81
N ASN A 195 18.71 2.91 -7.26
CA ASN A 195 18.29 4.29 -7.53
C ASN A 195 17.81 4.61 -8.96
N SER A 196 17.70 3.63 -9.87
CA SER A 196 17.32 3.94 -11.25
C SER A 196 15.83 3.77 -11.54
N ILE A 197 15.19 2.78 -10.94
CA ILE A 197 13.82 2.37 -11.24
C ILE A 197 13.10 2.01 -9.95
N VAL A 198 11.92 2.55 -9.76
CA VAL A 198 11.03 2.12 -8.67
C VAL A 198 10.22 0.91 -9.12
N GLY A 199 10.34 -0.16 -8.37
CA GLY A 199 9.56 -1.39 -8.54
C GLY A 199 9.28 -2.01 -7.19
N TYR A 200 8.03 -1.94 -6.72
CA TYR A 200 7.61 -2.40 -5.40
C TYR A 200 8.17 -3.78 -5.07
N SER A 201 8.88 -3.92 -3.96
CA SER A 201 9.60 -5.13 -3.59
C SER A 201 9.29 -5.57 -2.16
N ASN A 202 8.59 -6.69 -2.02
CA ASN A 202 8.44 -7.34 -0.72
C ASN A 202 9.78 -7.89 -0.22
N TYR A 203 10.63 -8.41 -1.12
CA TYR A 203 11.97 -8.88 -0.77
C TYR A 203 12.80 -7.78 -0.10
N GLY A 204 12.83 -6.59 -0.70
CA GLY A 204 13.59 -5.45 -0.15
C GLY A 204 13.13 -5.07 1.26
N VAL A 205 11.82 -4.97 1.48
CA VAL A 205 11.30 -4.62 2.82
C VAL A 205 11.48 -5.77 3.81
N GLY A 206 11.32 -7.03 3.38
CA GLY A 206 11.64 -8.19 4.20
C GLY A 206 13.09 -8.19 4.66
N LEU A 207 14.00 -7.78 3.77
CA LEU A 207 15.43 -7.63 4.06
C LEU A 207 15.69 -6.51 5.09
N ALA A 208 14.99 -5.36 4.98
CA ALA A 208 15.06 -4.31 6.00
C ALA A 208 14.60 -4.83 7.37
N GLY A 209 13.49 -5.61 7.42
CA GLY A 209 13.06 -6.28 8.64
C GLY A 209 14.09 -7.25 9.20
N TYR A 210 14.78 -8.00 8.35
CA TYR A 210 15.87 -8.89 8.77
C TYR A 210 17.10 -8.12 9.31
N ILE A 211 17.43 -6.98 8.71
CA ILE A 211 18.49 -6.10 9.23
C ILE A 211 18.12 -5.61 10.63
N VAL A 212 16.85 -5.26 10.88
CA VAL A 212 16.37 -4.94 12.24
C VAL A 212 16.62 -6.12 13.19
N GLU A 213 16.32 -7.38 12.81
CA GLU A 213 16.64 -8.56 13.63
C GLU A 213 18.13 -8.67 13.94
N LYS A 214 18.97 -8.51 12.93
CA LYS A 214 20.43 -8.65 13.07
C LYS A 214 21.03 -7.60 14.00
N ILE A 215 20.61 -6.37 13.87
CA ILE A 215 21.18 -5.22 14.61
C ILE A 215 20.60 -5.13 16.03
N SER A 216 19.33 -5.49 16.21
CA SER A 216 18.70 -5.52 17.54
C SER A 216 19.05 -6.78 18.35
N GLY A 217 19.39 -7.87 17.67
CA GLY A 217 19.67 -9.16 18.30
C GLY A 217 18.43 -9.93 18.73
N GLN A 218 17.24 -9.56 18.25
CA GLN A 218 15.97 -10.21 18.55
C GLN A 218 15.11 -10.38 17.29
N PRO A 219 14.19 -11.36 17.22
CA PRO A 219 13.27 -11.51 16.11
C PRO A 219 12.50 -10.23 15.83
N PHE A 220 12.23 -9.92 14.55
CA PHE A 220 11.55 -8.68 14.18
C PHE A 220 10.19 -8.51 14.86
N TYR A 221 9.39 -9.59 14.98
CA TYR A 221 8.08 -9.53 15.67
C TYR A 221 8.22 -9.19 17.15
N GLU A 222 9.27 -9.65 17.83
CA GLU A 222 9.56 -9.29 19.23
C GLU A 222 9.98 -7.83 19.34
N TYR A 223 10.83 -7.36 18.43
CA TYR A 223 11.21 -5.95 18.36
C TYR A 223 9.99 -5.04 18.23
N VAL A 224 9.13 -5.31 17.25
CA VAL A 224 7.90 -4.53 17.03
C VAL A 224 6.98 -4.57 18.24
N ASN A 225 6.75 -5.75 18.83
CA ASN A 225 5.94 -5.88 20.02
C ASN A 225 6.49 -5.03 21.18
N GLN A 226 7.81 -5.08 21.40
CA GLN A 226 8.45 -4.39 22.52
C GLN A 226 8.53 -2.87 22.31
N HIS A 227 8.82 -2.41 21.08
CA HIS A 227 9.16 -1.02 20.80
C HIS A 227 8.04 -0.22 20.11
N ILE A 228 6.98 -0.89 19.62
CA ILE A 228 5.84 -0.24 18.96
C ILE A 228 4.53 -0.64 19.64
N PHE A 229 4.15 -1.94 19.64
CA PHE A 229 2.82 -2.34 20.08
C PHE A 229 2.58 -2.08 21.58
N LYS A 230 3.51 -2.52 22.43
CA LYS A 230 3.37 -2.32 23.89
C LYS A 230 3.37 -0.85 24.29
N PRO A 231 4.30 0.02 23.84
CA PRO A 231 4.28 1.43 24.17
C PRO A 231 3.00 2.14 23.72
N LEU A 232 2.43 1.74 22.59
CA LEU A 232 1.21 2.32 22.04
C LEU A 232 -0.07 1.64 22.55
N HIS A 233 0.03 0.69 23.48
CA HIS A 233 -1.13 -0.08 23.98
C HIS A 233 -1.95 -0.75 22.88
N MET A 234 -1.28 -1.23 21.81
CA MET A 234 -1.89 -1.98 20.71
C MET A 234 -2.09 -3.45 21.13
N ASN A 235 -3.09 -3.65 21.99
CA ASN A 235 -3.29 -4.93 22.66
C ASN A 235 -4.03 -5.97 21.82
N ASP A 236 -4.55 -5.59 20.66
CA ASP A 236 -5.34 -6.42 19.75
C ASP A 236 -4.64 -6.65 18.42
N THR A 237 -3.30 -6.66 18.44
CA THR A 237 -2.47 -6.73 17.24
C THR A 237 -1.30 -7.69 17.44
N THR A 238 -0.91 -8.40 16.37
CA THR A 238 0.35 -9.15 16.29
C THR A 238 0.94 -9.09 14.89
N ILE A 239 2.27 -9.22 14.78
CA ILE A 239 3.00 -9.42 13.53
C ILE A 239 3.82 -10.72 13.57
N HIS A 240 3.59 -11.57 14.56
CA HIS A 240 4.22 -12.88 14.61
C HIS A 240 3.83 -13.71 13.37
N PRO A 241 4.78 -14.40 12.70
CA PRO A 241 4.52 -15.08 11.42
C PRO A 241 3.37 -16.11 11.48
N THR A 242 3.12 -16.70 12.64
CA THR A 242 2.00 -17.65 12.86
C THR A 242 0.95 -17.12 13.86
N GLY A 243 1.23 -16.00 14.53
CA GLY A 243 0.37 -15.42 15.56
C GLY A 243 0.37 -16.18 16.89
N GLN A 244 1.32 -17.10 17.12
CA GLN A 244 1.38 -17.90 18.35
C GLN A 244 1.58 -17.08 19.62
N ASP A 245 2.14 -15.88 19.51
CA ASP A 245 2.30 -14.94 20.63
C ASP A 245 0.97 -14.33 21.10
N ARG A 246 -0.07 -14.33 20.23
CA ARG A 246 -1.40 -13.77 20.49
C ARG A 246 -2.51 -14.68 19.97
N PRO A 247 -2.75 -15.84 20.62
CA PRO A 247 -3.79 -16.78 20.21
C PRO A 247 -5.21 -16.19 20.23
N ASP A 248 -5.44 -15.23 21.10
CA ASP A 248 -6.71 -14.49 21.23
C ASP A 248 -6.99 -13.62 19.98
N VAL A 249 -5.95 -12.93 19.47
CA VAL A 249 -6.04 -12.14 18.23
C VAL A 249 -6.26 -13.05 17.03
N VAL A 250 -5.50 -14.17 16.96
CA VAL A 250 -5.67 -15.18 15.90
C VAL A 250 -7.07 -15.78 15.92
N HIS A 251 -7.62 -16.07 17.10
CA HIS A 251 -8.99 -16.58 17.21
C HIS A 251 -10.00 -15.63 16.58
N ARG A 252 -9.96 -14.34 16.93
CA ARG A 252 -10.84 -13.31 16.34
C ARG A 252 -10.61 -13.12 14.84
N ARG A 253 -9.34 -13.24 14.37
CA ARG A 253 -9.04 -13.20 12.94
C ARG A 253 -9.69 -14.37 12.18
N ASN A 254 -9.79 -15.52 12.80
CA ASN A 254 -10.42 -16.69 12.18
C ASN A 254 -11.96 -16.61 12.16
N GLU A 255 -12.53 -15.62 12.82
CA GLU A 255 -13.97 -15.35 12.81
C GLU A 255 -14.40 -14.42 11.67
N ILE A 256 -13.46 -13.81 10.94
CA ILE A 256 -13.76 -12.98 9.78
C ILE A 256 -13.44 -13.73 8.48
N GLU A 257 -14.38 -13.72 7.54
CA GLU A 257 -14.23 -14.29 6.20
C GLU A 257 -13.75 -13.22 5.21
N GLY A 258 -13.09 -13.65 4.14
CA GLY A 258 -12.60 -12.78 3.08
C GLY A 258 -13.41 -12.94 1.80
N TYR A 259 -13.67 -11.83 1.11
CA TYR A 259 -14.51 -11.79 -0.07
C TYR A 259 -13.79 -11.20 -1.28
N THR A 260 -14.28 -11.56 -2.48
CA THR A 260 -13.93 -10.82 -3.70
C THR A 260 -14.63 -9.46 -3.70
N LYS A 261 -14.26 -8.59 -4.64
CA LYS A 261 -14.92 -7.30 -4.88
C LYS A 261 -16.44 -7.43 -5.12
N GLU A 262 -16.88 -8.57 -5.69
CA GLU A 262 -18.28 -8.89 -5.97
C GLU A 262 -18.98 -9.65 -4.81
N LEU A 263 -18.44 -9.61 -3.60
CA LEU A 263 -18.96 -10.28 -2.41
C LEU A 263 -19.06 -11.81 -2.52
N LYS A 264 -18.17 -12.44 -3.29
CA LYS A 264 -18.05 -13.90 -3.33
C LYS A 264 -17.06 -14.35 -2.27
N LEU A 265 -17.46 -15.28 -1.42
CA LEU A 265 -16.58 -15.89 -0.43
C LEU A 265 -15.31 -16.45 -1.07
N ILE A 266 -14.18 -16.12 -0.50
CA ILE A 266 -12.88 -16.67 -0.86
C ILE A 266 -12.53 -17.74 0.16
N PRO A 267 -12.61 -19.03 -0.19
CA PRO A 267 -12.28 -20.10 0.73
C PRO A 267 -10.78 -20.04 1.10
N GLU A 268 -10.46 -20.50 2.31
CA GLU A 268 -9.07 -20.52 2.81
C GLU A 268 -8.38 -19.15 2.65
N ASN A 269 -9.05 -18.10 3.15
CA ASN A 269 -8.59 -16.72 3.01
C ASN A 269 -7.46 -16.36 3.99
N ARG A 270 -7.11 -17.24 4.93
CA ARG A 270 -5.94 -17.03 5.79
C ARG A 270 -4.66 -17.34 5.03
N VAL A 271 -3.76 -16.38 5.02
CA VAL A 271 -2.48 -16.45 4.30
C VAL A 271 -1.35 -16.17 5.29
N TYR A 272 -0.32 -17.03 5.29
CA TYR A 272 0.90 -16.82 6.05
C TYR A 272 1.97 -16.26 5.12
N VAL A 273 2.43 -15.04 5.41
CA VAL A 273 3.37 -14.32 4.55
C VAL A 273 4.79 -14.76 4.82
N THR A 274 5.46 -15.32 3.81
CA THR A 274 6.83 -15.84 3.91
C THR A 274 7.83 -14.79 4.40
N PHE A 275 7.76 -13.58 3.85
CA PHE A 275 8.51 -12.42 4.36
C PHE A 275 7.62 -11.67 5.36
N TYR A 276 7.36 -12.28 6.52
CA TYR A 276 6.35 -11.82 7.47
C TYR A 276 6.42 -10.32 7.85
N PRO A 277 7.59 -9.64 7.91
CA PRO A 277 7.62 -8.21 8.19
C PRO A 277 6.85 -7.37 7.17
N THR A 278 6.62 -7.92 5.96
CA THR A 278 6.03 -7.16 4.86
C THR A 278 4.52 -7.21 4.78
N GLY A 279 3.87 -8.06 5.58
CA GLY A 279 2.43 -8.27 5.40
C GLY A 279 1.72 -9.14 6.41
N ALA A 280 2.37 -9.61 7.48
CA ALA A 280 1.77 -10.57 8.41
C ALA A 280 1.04 -9.92 9.59
N ALA A 281 1.06 -8.60 9.74
CA ALA A 281 0.34 -7.96 10.83
C ALA A 281 -1.17 -8.18 10.68
N ILE A 282 -1.80 -8.60 11.79
CA ILE A 282 -3.24 -8.69 11.97
C ILE A 282 -3.62 -7.90 13.21
N GLY A 283 -4.74 -7.21 13.18
CA GLY A 283 -5.20 -6.40 14.32
C GLY A 283 -6.45 -5.62 14.02
N THR A 284 -6.93 -4.89 15.03
CA THR A 284 -8.11 -4.02 14.90
C THR A 284 -7.74 -2.71 14.18
N ALA A 285 -8.74 -2.05 13.60
CA ALA A 285 -8.58 -0.70 13.05
C ALA A 285 -8.25 0.32 14.14
N GLU A 286 -8.74 0.13 15.37
CA GLU A 286 -8.42 0.97 16.53
C GLU A 286 -6.92 0.95 16.86
N ASP A 287 -6.31 -0.23 16.93
CA ASP A 287 -4.89 -0.35 17.22
C ASP A 287 -4.03 0.29 16.11
N LEU A 288 -4.42 0.12 14.83
CA LEU A 288 -3.76 0.84 13.74
C LEU A 288 -3.96 2.36 13.86
N GLY A 289 -5.12 2.80 14.36
CA GLY A 289 -5.39 4.21 14.69
C GLY A 289 -4.45 4.76 15.76
N LYS A 290 -4.12 3.98 16.80
CA LYS A 290 -3.13 4.36 17.82
C LYS A 290 -1.74 4.53 17.22
N PHE A 291 -1.34 3.64 16.31
CA PHE A 291 -0.08 3.79 15.58
C PHE A 291 -0.09 5.06 14.72
N LEU A 292 -1.18 5.32 14.00
CA LEU A 292 -1.32 6.52 13.18
C LEU A 292 -1.29 7.81 14.03
N ALA A 293 -1.95 7.82 15.18
CA ALA A 293 -1.92 8.94 16.14
C ALA A 293 -0.49 9.24 16.61
N ALA A 294 0.31 8.22 16.87
CA ALA A 294 1.70 8.37 17.29
C ALA A 294 2.62 8.96 16.20
N LEU A 295 2.23 8.88 14.92
CA LEU A 295 2.92 9.57 13.82
C LEU A 295 2.54 11.07 13.72
N MET A 296 1.48 11.50 14.43
CA MET A 296 0.98 12.87 14.44
C MET A 296 0.85 13.42 15.88
N PRO A 297 1.94 13.43 16.68
CA PRO A 297 1.85 13.87 18.07
C PRO A 297 1.44 15.33 18.18
N VAL A 298 0.67 15.65 19.22
CA VAL A 298 0.13 17.00 19.47
C VAL A 298 1.20 17.96 19.99
N ASP A 299 2.13 17.42 20.76
CA ASP A 299 3.25 18.13 21.35
C ASP A 299 4.59 17.50 20.95
N ASP A 300 5.68 17.94 21.53
CA ASP A 300 7.02 17.40 21.25
C ASP A 300 7.26 16.01 21.85
N SER A 301 6.31 15.47 22.64
CA SER A 301 6.40 14.11 23.14
C SER A 301 6.15 13.10 22.01
N ASN A 302 7.03 12.13 21.91
CA ASN A 302 6.87 11.05 20.94
C ASN A 302 7.15 9.71 21.60
N ILE A 303 6.20 8.78 21.47
CA ILE A 303 6.32 7.45 22.06
C ILE A 303 7.20 6.55 21.20
N LEU A 304 7.22 6.77 19.87
CA LEU A 304 7.97 5.95 18.92
C LEU A 304 9.46 6.30 18.88
N PHE A 305 9.80 7.59 19.08
CA PHE A 305 11.16 8.13 18.98
C PHE A 305 11.51 8.95 20.20
N LYS A 306 12.77 8.99 20.58
CA LYS A 306 13.26 9.84 21.69
C LYS A 306 13.42 11.29 21.24
N ASN A 307 13.73 11.50 19.97
CA ASN A 307 13.94 12.80 19.36
C ASN A 307 12.84 13.07 18.32
N ARG A 308 12.21 14.21 18.42
CA ARG A 308 11.21 14.66 17.44
C ARG A 308 11.79 14.78 16.04
N ASP A 309 13.05 15.19 15.90
CA ASP A 309 13.72 15.33 14.61
C ASP A 309 13.73 14.03 13.81
N THR A 310 13.80 12.87 14.48
CA THR A 310 13.75 11.56 13.80
C THR A 310 12.38 11.30 13.19
N LEU A 311 11.30 11.66 13.88
CA LEU A 311 9.96 11.56 13.30
C LEU A 311 9.79 12.54 12.13
N ASP A 312 10.23 13.77 12.28
CA ASP A 312 10.13 14.81 11.25
C ASP A 312 10.95 14.39 10.01
N GLU A 313 12.13 13.78 10.20
CA GLU A 313 12.90 13.18 9.12
C GLU A 313 12.11 12.04 8.44
N MET A 314 11.58 11.08 9.21
CA MET A 314 10.81 9.95 8.70
C MET A 314 9.60 10.38 7.86
N LEU A 315 8.96 11.48 8.21
CA LEU A 315 7.78 12.02 7.52
C LEU A 315 8.13 13.04 6.42
N SER A 316 9.42 13.40 6.26
CA SER A 316 9.86 14.31 5.21
C SER A 316 10.05 13.59 3.87
N THR A 317 9.84 14.32 2.76
CA THR A 317 10.07 13.80 1.40
C THR A 317 11.52 13.35 1.24
N SER A 318 11.72 12.09 0.89
CA SER A 318 13.04 11.48 0.64
C SER A 318 13.25 11.02 -0.80
N LEU A 319 12.17 10.93 -1.59
CA LEU A 319 12.25 10.67 -3.02
C LEU A 319 11.22 11.51 -3.79
N TYR A 320 11.65 12.10 -4.88
CA TYR A 320 10.81 12.82 -5.83
C TYR A 320 10.62 12.02 -7.11
N TYR A 321 9.58 12.32 -7.88
CA TYR A 321 9.51 11.82 -9.26
C TYR A 321 10.62 12.43 -10.09
N ASP A 322 11.27 11.61 -10.92
CA ASP A 322 12.47 12.00 -11.66
C ASP A 322 12.25 13.28 -12.48
N GLY A 323 13.19 14.22 -12.33
CA GLY A 323 13.16 15.49 -13.06
C GLY A 323 12.08 16.47 -12.60
N THR A 324 11.40 16.22 -11.48
CA THR A 324 10.34 17.07 -10.93
C THR A 324 10.60 17.44 -9.47
N SER A 325 9.82 18.38 -8.95
CA SER A 325 9.71 18.67 -7.52
C SER A 325 8.50 17.99 -6.88
N THR A 326 7.81 17.09 -7.58
CA THR A 326 6.64 16.38 -7.06
C THR A 326 7.09 15.27 -6.12
N PRO A 327 6.69 15.28 -4.83
CA PRO A 327 7.02 14.26 -3.87
C PRO A 327 6.50 12.88 -4.29
N ARG A 328 7.25 11.82 -3.94
CA ARG A 328 6.88 10.43 -4.23
C ARG A 328 6.86 9.56 -2.98
N PHE A 329 7.94 9.63 -2.17
CA PHE A 329 8.06 8.88 -0.92
C PHE A 329 8.69 9.71 0.19
N ALA A 330 8.20 9.52 1.40
CA ALA A 330 8.76 9.94 2.66
C ALA A 330 9.17 8.69 3.46
N HIS A 331 10.42 8.24 3.34
CA HIS A 331 10.99 7.08 4.06
C HIS A 331 10.07 5.84 4.07
N GLY A 332 9.49 5.52 2.90
CA GLY A 332 8.60 4.36 2.69
C GLY A 332 7.10 4.67 2.73
N PHE A 333 6.68 5.80 3.28
CA PHE A 333 5.32 6.31 3.04
C PHE A 333 5.20 6.83 1.61
N VAL A 334 4.05 6.59 1.00
CA VAL A 334 3.71 7.22 -0.27
C VAL A 334 3.18 8.62 -0.02
N GLU A 335 3.65 9.58 -0.80
CA GLU A 335 3.12 10.94 -0.78
C GLU A 335 2.08 11.11 -1.88
N ILE A 336 0.89 11.58 -1.50
CA ILE A 336 -0.19 11.95 -2.42
C ILE A 336 -0.73 13.31 -2.02
N GLU A 337 -0.91 14.19 -2.99
CA GLU A 337 -1.56 15.48 -2.80
C GLU A 337 -3.05 15.34 -3.10
N TYR A 338 -3.87 15.33 -2.05
CA TYR A 338 -5.31 15.62 -2.11
C TYR A 338 -5.49 17.14 -2.05
N TRP A 339 -6.52 17.65 -1.39
CA TRP A 339 -6.59 19.10 -1.13
C TRP A 339 -5.55 19.58 -0.11
N VAL A 340 -4.87 18.65 0.51
CA VAL A 340 -3.70 18.83 1.38
C VAL A 340 -2.65 17.77 1.03
N PRO A 341 -1.36 18.03 1.26
CA PRO A 341 -0.33 17.01 1.19
C PRO A 341 -0.60 15.91 2.21
N THR A 342 -0.52 14.65 1.78
CA THR A 342 -0.75 13.51 2.67
C THR A 342 0.33 12.45 2.53
N LEU A 343 0.52 11.71 3.61
CA LEU A 343 1.27 10.47 3.66
C LEU A 343 0.30 9.29 3.74
N MET A 344 0.60 8.23 3.05
CA MET A 344 -0.26 7.05 3.06
C MET A 344 0.50 5.75 2.87
N HIS A 345 -0.13 4.65 3.22
CA HIS A 345 0.24 3.31 2.75
C HIS A 345 -1.00 2.45 2.56
N GLU A 346 -0.86 1.47 1.70
CA GLU A 346 -1.95 0.58 1.28
C GLU A 346 -1.60 -0.88 1.58
N GLY A 347 -2.62 -1.68 1.84
CA GLY A 347 -2.51 -3.11 2.05
C GLY A 347 -3.56 -3.88 1.27
N ASN A 348 -3.13 -4.89 0.52
CA ASN A 348 -4.04 -5.83 -0.14
C ASN A 348 -3.53 -7.25 0.08
N LEU A 349 -4.42 -8.10 0.50
CA LEU A 349 -4.20 -9.52 0.68
C LEU A 349 -5.43 -10.29 0.20
N LYS A 350 -5.36 -11.63 0.14
CA LYS A 350 -6.47 -12.48 -0.27
C LYS A 350 -7.70 -12.24 0.63
N GLY A 351 -8.71 -11.56 0.13
CA GLY A 351 -9.95 -11.25 0.86
C GLY A 351 -9.91 -9.99 1.72
N PHE A 352 -8.84 -9.19 1.70
CA PHE A 352 -8.71 -8.03 2.59
C PHE A 352 -8.04 -6.85 1.89
N SER A 353 -8.51 -5.65 2.23
CA SER A 353 -7.87 -4.39 1.86
C SER A 353 -7.81 -3.46 3.07
N SER A 354 -6.70 -2.73 3.21
CA SER A 354 -6.46 -1.78 4.29
C SER A 354 -5.77 -0.53 3.78
N LYS A 355 -6.07 0.63 4.36
CA LYS A 355 -5.45 1.91 4.00
C LYS A 355 -5.27 2.78 5.22
N VAL A 356 -4.13 3.44 5.30
CA VAL A 356 -3.90 4.59 6.17
C VAL A 356 -3.59 5.79 5.30
N VAL A 357 -4.15 6.94 5.66
CA VAL A 357 -3.88 8.23 5.02
C VAL A 357 -3.93 9.31 6.08
N PHE A 358 -2.97 10.24 6.07
CA PHE A 358 -2.91 11.29 7.07
C PHE A 358 -2.18 12.53 6.57
N ASP A 359 -2.56 13.66 7.11
CA ASP A 359 -1.89 14.95 6.98
C ASP A 359 -1.22 15.30 8.31
N PRO A 360 0.12 15.21 8.40
CA PRO A 360 0.85 15.54 9.62
C PRO A 360 0.66 16.99 10.08
N ALA A 361 0.43 17.92 9.14
CA ALA A 361 0.31 19.35 9.44
C ALA A 361 -1.00 19.66 10.17
N SER A 362 -2.11 19.13 9.71
CA SER A 362 -3.41 19.27 10.37
C SER A 362 -3.63 18.25 11.49
N LYS A 363 -2.73 17.27 11.65
CA LYS A 363 -2.86 16.15 12.61
C LYS A 363 -4.18 15.39 12.43
N PHE A 364 -4.60 15.25 11.18
CA PHE A 364 -5.80 14.53 10.80
C PHE A 364 -5.43 13.31 9.97
N GLY A 365 -5.99 12.15 10.31
CA GLY A 365 -5.72 10.92 9.58
C GLY A 365 -6.88 9.93 9.67
N MET A 366 -6.86 8.96 8.76
CA MET A 366 -7.85 7.90 8.69
C MET A 366 -7.22 6.53 8.50
N VAL A 367 -7.85 5.55 9.12
CA VAL A 367 -7.67 4.12 8.88
C VAL A 367 -8.95 3.56 8.27
N VAL A 368 -8.82 2.78 7.22
CA VAL A 368 -9.91 2.04 6.59
C VAL A 368 -9.47 0.59 6.41
N MET A 369 -10.28 -0.36 6.88
CA MET A 369 -10.03 -1.78 6.72
C MET A 369 -11.30 -2.49 6.24
N THR A 370 -11.16 -3.38 5.25
CA THR A 370 -12.28 -4.17 4.71
C THR A 370 -11.90 -5.62 4.57
N ASN A 371 -12.88 -6.51 4.61
CA ASN A 371 -12.70 -7.93 4.29
C ASN A 371 -13.08 -8.23 2.83
N GLN A 372 -12.70 -7.33 1.92
CA GLN A 372 -12.84 -7.49 0.46
C GLN A 372 -11.49 -7.25 -0.23
N SER A 373 -11.15 -8.11 -1.19
CA SER A 373 -9.95 -7.94 -2.02
C SER A 373 -10.10 -6.75 -2.96
N PHE A 374 -9.06 -5.90 -3.03
CA PHE A 374 -9.00 -4.76 -3.96
C PHE A 374 -10.26 -3.88 -3.89
N GLU A 375 -10.71 -3.61 -2.69
CA GLU A 375 -11.87 -2.79 -2.42
C GLU A 375 -11.58 -1.34 -2.87
N GLU A 376 -12.51 -0.66 -3.53
CA GLU A 376 -12.30 0.68 -4.09
C GLU A 376 -13.25 1.73 -3.52
N ILE A 377 -14.40 1.33 -2.98
CA ILE A 377 -15.46 2.25 -2.51
C ILE A 377 -14.95 3.07 -1.33
N TYR A 378 -14.42 2.38 -0.30
CA TYR A 378 -13.90 3.03 0.90
C TYR A 378 -12.45 3.44 0.72
N TYR A 379 -11.68 2.59 0.06
CA TYR A 379 -10.25 2.71 -0.14
C TYR A 379 -9.85 3.95 -0.96
N TYR A 380 -10.66 4.32 -1.94
CA TYR A 380 -10.49 5.55 -2.72
C TYR A 380 -11.66 6.51 -2.53
N GLY A 381 -12.90 6.04 -2.57
CA GLY A 381 -14.08 6.89 -2.59
C GLY A 381 -14.32 7.60 -1.26
N LEU A 382 -14.32 6.90 -0.12
CA LEU A 382 -14.46 7.53 1.19
C LEU A 382 -13.27 8.45 1.50
N ILE A 383 -12.04 8.04 1.15
CA ILE A 383 -10.87 8.89 1.34
C ILE A 383 -10.99 10.18 0.52
N LYS A 384 -11.44 10.08 -0.74
CA LYS A 384 -11.72 11.26 -1.57
C LYS A 384 -12.79 12.17 -0.97
N GLU A 385 -13.86 11.61 -0.41
CA GLU A 385 -14.90 12.39 0.27
C GLU A 385 -14.33 13.23 1.42
N ILE A 386 -13.41 12.65 2.20
CA ILE A 386 -12.88 13.26 3.42
C ILE A 386 -11.64 14.13 3.17
N PHE A 387 -10.76 13.77 2.22
CA PHE A 387 -9.52 14.49 1.92
C PHE A 387 -9.63 15.39 0.68
N GLY A 388 -10.68 15.25 -0.14
CA GLY A 388 -10.86 15.94 -1.40
C GLY A 388 -10.29 15.17 -2.59
N ASP A 389 -10.36 15.78 -3.78
CA ASP A 389 -9.81 15.18 -5.00
C ASP A 389 -8.27 15.11 -4.96
N ASN A 390 -7.72 14.06 -5.56
CA ASN A 390 -6.28 13.99 -5.80
C ASN A 390 -5.90 15.05 -6.86
N VAL A 391 -4.99 15.94 -6.49
CA VAL A 391 -4.55 17.07 -7.33
C VAL A 391 -3.25 16.71 -8.04
N ASN A 392 -3.28 15.74 -8.94
CA ASN A 392 -2.12 15.48 -9.79
C ASN A 392 -1.99 16.57 -10.85
N SER A 393 -1.04 17.47 -10.67
CA SER A 393 -0.81 18.65 -11.51
C SER A 393 0.26 18.49 -12.59
N ASN A 394 0.66 17.26 -12.93
CA ASN A 394 1.75 17.06 -13.89
C ASN A 394 1.27 17.30 -15.34
N ILE A 395 1.68 18.43 -15.92
CA ILE A 395 1.48 18.71 -17.33
C ILE A 395 2.55 17.93 -18.11
N ILE A 396 2.14 16.84 -18.73
CA ILE A 396 3.02 16.03 -19.57
C ILE A 396 2.95 16.56 -21.01
N THR A 397 4.12 16.88 -21.57
CA THR A 397 4.27 17.42 -22.92
C THR A 397 4.56 16.36 -23.98
N SER A 398 4.69 15.08 -23.60
CA SER A 398 5.02 13.99 -24.52
C SER A 398 4.04 13.90 -25.70
N GLU A 399 4.58 13.87 -26.93
CA GLU A 399 3.80 13.77 -28.17
C GLU A 399 3.47 12.34 -28.59
N GLY A 400 4.03 11.31 -27.92
CA GLY A 400 3.92 9.91 -28.37
C GLY A 400 3.29 8.97 -27.36
N GLY A 401 2.30 8.19 -27.78
CA GLY A 401 1.85 6.97 -27.10
C GLY A 401 2.81 5.81 -27.41
N GLY A 402 2.78 4.74 -26.59
CA GLY A 402 3.66 3.59 -26.78
C GLY A 402 3.24 2.36 -25.99
N TYR A 403 4.04 1.31 -26.10
CA TYR A 403 3.91 0.12 -25.30
C TYR A 403 4.88 0.19 -24.13
N PHE A 404 4.38 -0.07 -22.92
CA PHE A 404 5.15 -0.01 -21.69
C PHE A 404 4.95 -1.29 -20.88
N GLN A 405 6.00 -1.73 -20.21
CA GLN A 405 5.98 -2.90 -19.33
C GLN A 405 6.29 -2.45 -17.91
N SER A 406 5.55 -3.00 -16.94
CA SER A 406 5.81 -2.79 -15.53
C SER A 406 7.28 -3.11 -15.18
N ALA A 407 7.90 -2.27 -14.38
CA ALA A 407 9.22 -2.52 -13.81
C ALA A 407 9.20 -3.64 -12.78
N ARG A 408 8.05 -3.84 -12.13
CA ARG A 408 7.79 -4.98 -11.24
C ARG A 408 7.58 -6.22 -12.07
N ARG A 409 8.67 -6.90 -12.43
CA ARG A 409 8.64 -8.11 -13.27
C ARG A 409 8.76 -9.34 -12.40
N PRO A 410 7.93 -10.36 -12.63
CA PRO A 410 8.14 -11.67 -12.02
C PRO A 410 9.39 -12.35 -12.61
N ALA A 411 9.98 -13.25 -11.83
CA ALA A 411 11.03 -14.15 -12.31
C ALA A 411 10.58 -14.88 -13.57
N ALA A 412 11.48 -14.99 -14.57
CA ALA A 412 11.19 -15.61 -15.85
C ALA A 412 11.08 -17.14 -15.71
N ARG A 413 10.01 -17.64 -15.12
CA ARG A 413 9.60 -19.05 -15.18
C ARG A 413 8.64 -19.26 -16.34
N PHE A 414 8.54 -20.48 -16.84
CA PHE A 414 7.61 -20.80 -17.93
C PHE A 414 6.15 -20.43 -17.56
N THR A 415 5.76 -20.65 -16.31
CA THR A 415 4.44 -20.26 -15.77
C THR A 415 4.24 -18.75 -15.68
N ASP A 416 5.32 -17.99 -15.58
CA ASP A 416 5.31 -16.52 -15.50
C ASP A 416 5.45 -15.87 -16.89
N LEU A 417 5.62 -16.69 -17.96
CA LEU A 417 5.69 -16.18 -19.34
C LEU A 417 4.47 -15.31 -19.67
N PHE A 418 3.31 -15.67 -19.15
CA PHE A 418 2.06 -14.94 -19.36
C PHE A 418 1.98 -13.67 -18.51
N ARG A 419 2.61 -13.63 -17.33
CA ARG A 419 2.73 -12.42 -16.50
C ARG A 419 3.75 -11.42 -17.07
N GLN A 420 4.67 -11.87 -17.91
CA GLN A 420 5.54 -10.95 -18.69
C GLN A 420 4.76 -10.16 -19.76
N LEU A 421 3.49 -10.51 -19.97
CA LEU A 421 2.57 -9.82 -20.88
C LEU A 421 1.89 -8.59 -20.26
N ASP A 422 2.30 -8.15 -19.07
CA ASP A 422 1.88 -6.87 -18.49
C ASP A 422 2.51 -5.70 -19.29
N ILE A 423 2.14 -5.67 -20.56
CA ILE A 423 2.49 -4.62 -21.51
C ILE A 423 1.22 -3.83 -21.77
N THR A 424 1.20 -2.62 -21.24
CA THR A 424 0.10 -1.69 -21.45
C THR A 424 0.43 -0.75 -22.61
N LYS A 425 -0.55 -0.51 -23.47
CA LYS A 425 -0.45 0.51 -24.50
C LYS A 425 -1.08 1.79 -23.98
N PHE A 426 -0.30 2.83 -23.85
CA PHE A 426 -0.79 4.15 -23.49
C PHE A 426 -0.93 5.02 -24.75
N SER A 427 -2.06 5.69 -24.89
CA SER A 427 -2.26 6.79 -25.84
C SER A 427 -1.63 8.09 -25.30
N LYS A 428 -1.46 9.10 -26.13
CA LYS A 428 -1.04 10.43 -25.71
C LYS A 428 -1.94 11.00 -24.59
N ALA A 429 -3.25 10.86 -24.71
CA ALA A 429 -4.19 11.35 -23.71
C ALA A 429 -4.05 10.63 -22.35
N GLU A 430 -3.84 9.32 -22.38
CA GLU A 430 -3.62 8.54 -21.16
C GLU A 430 -2.29 8.89 -20.48
N LEU A 431 -1.22 9.17 -21.25
CA LEU A 431 0.05 9.62 -20.67
C LEU A 431 -0.10 10.94 -19.91
N SER A 432 -1.00 11.83 -20.33
CA SER A 432 -1.25 13.12 -19.66
C SER A 432 -1.95 12.99 -18.30
N SER A 433 -2.47 11.83 -17.95
CA SER A 433 -3.11 11.54 -16.65
C SER A 433 -2.20 10.79 -15.67
N LEU A 434 -0.94 10.54 -16.03
CA LEU A 434 0.01 9.80 -15.20
C LEU A 434 0.71 10.70 -14.17
N TYR A 435 1.26 10.07 -13.12
CA TYR A 435 2.03 10.78 -12.09
C TYR A 435 3.31 11.42 -12.65
N ASN A 436 4.03 10.72 -13.52
CA ASN A 436 5.22 11.26 -14.15
C ASN A 436 5.56 10.57 -15.49
N VAL A 437 6.16 11.33 -16.40
CA VAL A 437 6.76 10.83 -17.64
C VAL A 437 8.15 11.42 -17.79
N VAL A 438 9.16 10.57 -17.81
CA VAL A 438 10.55 10.96 -18.07
C VAL A 438 10.79 10.83 -19.56
N GLU A 439 11.11 11.97 -20.20
CA GLU A 439 11.39 12.06 -21.64
C GLU A 439 12.76 12.67 -21.88
N HIS A 440 13.54 12.07 -22.78
CA HIS A 440 14.81 12.62 -23.23
C HIS A 440 14.84 12.66 -24.76
N ASN A 441 15.11 13.83 -25.33
CA ASN A 441 15.20 14.05 -26.80
C ASN A 441 13.94 13.52 -27.56
N GLY A 442 12.74 13.68 -27.01
CA GLY A 442 11.49 13.21 -27.62
C GLY A 442 11.22 11.71 -27.48
N VAL A 443 12.03 11.01 -26.71
CA VAL A 443 11.85 9.57 -26.40
C VAL A 443 11.48 9.40 -24.95
N VAL A 444 10.34 8.75 -24.69
CA VAL A 444 9.92 8.40 -23.33
C VAL A 444 10.81 7.27 -22.82
N GLU A 445 11.54 7.53 -21.75
CA GLU A 445 12.44 6.56 -21.10
C GLU A 445 11.74 5.79 -19.98
N LYS A 446 10.80 6.43 -19.30
CA LYS A 446 10.10 5.87 -18.13
C LYS A 446 8.80 6.60 -17.89
N ILE A 447 7.77 5.89 -17.43
CA ILE A 447 6.53 6.47 -16.93
C ILE A 447 6.22 5.93 -15.54
N SER A 448 5.60 6.74 -14.70
CA SER A 448 5.11 6.33 -13.37
C SER A 448 3.59 6.40 -13.35
N PHE A 449 2.96 5.24 -13.45
CA PHE A 449 1.50 5.12 -13.44
C PHE A 449 0.94 5.10 -12.01
N THR A 450 1.71 4.57 -11.07
CA THR A 450 1.43 4.59 -9.63
C THR A 450 2.68 5.02 -8.88
N PRO A 451 2.56 5.51 -7.64
CA PRO A 451 3.74 5.82 -6.83
C PRO A 451 4.68 4.63 -6.63
N TYR A 452 4.13 3.43 -6.57
CA TYR A 452 4.86 2.19 -6.26
C TYR A 452 5.64 1.59 -7.43
N MET A 453 5.44 2.08 -8.67
CA MET A 453 5.91 1.34 -9.82
C MET A 453 6.15 2.23 -11.04
N ASP A 454 7.33 2.07 -11.63
CA ASP A 454 7.65 2.62 -12.94
C ASP A 454 7.28 1.62 -14.05
N TYR A 455 7.08 2.14 -15.26
CA TYR A 455 6.91 1.38 -16.48
C TYR A 455 7.95 1.79 -17.50
N LEU A 456 8.52 0.82 -18.19
CA LEU A 456 9.57 1.01 -19.16
C LEU A 456 9.06 0.78 -20.59
N PRO A 457 9.51 1.56 -21.57
CA PRO A 457 9.07 1.41 -22.95
C PRO A 457 9.46 0.05 -23.53
N VAL A 458 8.57 -0.51 -24.31
CA VAL A 458 8.78 -1.78 -25.02
C VAL A 458 8.66 -1.55 -26.51
N SER A 459 9.66 -2.00 -27.27
CA SER A 459 9.66 -1.86 -28.71
C SER A 459 8.52 -2.68 -29.36
N LYS A 460 7.86 -2.09 -30.35
CA LYS A 460 6.75 -2.71 -31.08
C LYS A 460 7.11 -4.09 -31.67
N TRP A 461 8.34 -4.29 -32.12
CA TRP A 461 8.77 -5.59 -32.63
C TRP A 461 8.79 -6.67 -31.54
N LYS A 462 9.20 -6.33 -30.30
CA LYS A 462 9.16 -7.25 -29.16
C LYS A 462 7.71 -7.65 -28.82
N VAL A 463 6.80 -6.69 -28.84
CA VAL A 463 5.36 -6.95 -28.67
C VAL A 463 4.85 -7.90 -29.74
N ASN A 464 5.20 -7.64 -31.01
CA ASN A 464 4.81 -8.51 -32.13
C ASN A 464 5.40 -9.92 -31.99
N LEU A 465 6.66 -10.08 -31.55
CA LEU A 465 7.25 -11.40 -31.30
C LEU A 465 6.50 -12.15 -30.20
N ILE A 466 6.13 -11.46 -29.13
CA ILE A 466 5.34 -12.08 -28.07
C ILE A 466 4.00 -12.57 -28.63
N VAL A 467 3.27 -11.73 -29.36
CA VAL A 467 2.00 -12.11 -30.00
C VAL A 467 2.18 -13.31 -30.96
N ILE A 468 3.21 -13.27 -31.80
CA ILE A 468 3.51 -14.37 -32.72
C ILE A 468 3.85 -15.67 -31.98
N SER A 469 4.51 -15.60 -30.83
CA SER A 469 4.86 -16.79 -30.03
C SER A 469 3.64 -17.55 -29.47
N PHE A 470 2.45 -16.93 -29.42
CA PHE A 470 1.21 -17.62 -29.09
C PHE A 470 0.65 -18.47 -30.22
N ILE A 471 1.00 -18.19 -31.47
CA ILE A 471 0.49 -18.96 -32.61
C ILE A 471 0.82 -20.45 -32.48
N PRO A 472 2.08 -20.89 -32.23
CA PRO A 472 2.38 -22.31 -32.01
C PRO A 472 1.62 -22.90 -30.83
N VAL A 473 1.42 -22.14 -29.76
CA VAL A 473 0.67 -22.62 -28.57
C VAL A 473 -0.80 -22.86 -28.95
N ILE A 474 -1.43 -21.90 -29.61
CA ILE A 474 -2.82 -22.02 -30.07
C ILE A 474 -2.96 -23.21 -31.04
N LEU A 475 -2.03 -23.36 -31.98
CA LEU A 475 -2.02 -24.49 -32.93
C LEU A 475 -1.87 -25.83 -32.20
N ALA A 476 -1.02 -25.92 -31.18
CA ALA A 476 -0.86 -27.13 -30.37
C ALA A 476 -2.15 -27.50 -29.61
N ILE A 477 -2.85 -26.50 -29.08
CA ILE A 477 -4.14 -26.69 -28.41
C ILE A 477 -5.20 -27.18 -29.41
N LEU A 478 -5.33 -26.53 -30.55
CA LEU A 478 -6.28 -26.91 -31.60
C LEU A 478 -5.99 -28.35 -32.10
N PHE A 479 -4.71 -28.66 -32.27
CA PHE A 479 -4.29 -30.05 -32.63
C PHE A 479 -4.71 -31.05 -31.56
N SER A 480 -4.46 -30.75 -30.26
CA SER A 480 -4.82 -31.62 -29.15
C SER A 480 -6.34 -31.83 -29.04
N LEU A 481 -7.12 -30.76 -29.15
CA LEU A 481 -8.59 -30.85 -29.16
C LEU A 481 -9.12 -31.66 -30.36
N THR A 482 -8.56 -31.42 -31.53
CA THR A 482 -8.92 -32.18 -32.75
C THR A 482 -8.56 -33.67 -32.61
N ALA A 483 -7.39 -33.97 -32.06
CA ALA A 483 -6.97 -35.37 -31.83
C ALA A 483 -7.89 -36.09 -30.83
N LEU A 484 -8.33 -35.40 -29.76
CA LEU A 484 -9.32 -35.90 -28.81
C LEU A 484 -10.66 -36.19 -29.49
N LEU A 485 -11.16 -35.23 -30.29
CA LEU A 485 -12.41 -35.37 -31.01
C LEU A 485 -12.35 -36.59 -31.95
N VAL A 486 -11.28 -36.70 -32.76
CA VAL A 486 -11.07 -37.84 -33.66
C VAL A 486 -10.98 -39.17 -32.89
N TYR A 487 -10.34 -39.16 -31.73
CA TYR A 487 -10.29 -40.31 -30.84
C TYR A 487 -11.70 -40.76 -30.42
N PHE A 488 -12.54 -39.86 -29.95
CA PHE A 488 -13.90 -40.16 -29.52
C PHE A 488 -14.78 -40.62 -30.67
N ILE A 489 -14.69 -39.97 -31.84
CA ILE A 489 -15.44 -40.40 -33.04
C ILE A 489 -15.05 -41.82 -33.44
N ARG A 490 -13.74 -42.13 -33.46
CA ARG A 490 -13.25 -43.50 -33.78
C ARG A 490 -13.73 -44.52 -32.74
N MET A 491 -13.64 -44.20 -31.46
CA MET A 491 -14.11 -45.08 -30.39
C MET A 491 -15.61 -45.38 -30.55
N LEU A 492 -16.43 -44.37 -30.86
CA LEU A 492 -17.85 -44.53 -31.09
C LEU A 492 -18.13 -45.40 -32.33
N PHE A 493 -17.41 -45.13 -33.42
CA PHE A 493 -17.52 -45.92 -34.67
C PHE A 493 -17.22 -47.40 -34.47
N TYR A 494 -16.12 -47.73 -33.78
CA TYR A 494 -15.76 -49.13 -33.49
C TYR A 494 -16.77 -49.80 -32.56
N LYS A 495 -17.28 -49.06 -31.56
CA LYS A 495 -18.31 -49.55 -30.64
C LYS A 495 -19.62 -49.86 -31.38
N LEU A 496 -20.08 -48.96 -32.23
CA LEU A 496 -21.33 -49.12 -32.98
C LEU A 496 -21.25 -50.25 -33.99
N ASN A 497 -20.11 -50.43 -34.65
CA ASN A 497 -19.92 -51.49 -35.65
C ASN A 497 -19.48 -52.83 -35.05
N LYS A 498 -19.41 -52.99 -33.73
CA LYS A 498 -18.96 -54.19 -33.01
C LYS A 498 -17.59 -54.71 -33.49
N ARG A 499 -16.72 -53.84 -33.98
CA ARG A 499 -15.36 -54.17 -34.48
C ARG A 499 -14.33 -53.82 -33.39
N GLY A 500 -13.30 -54.67 -33.22
CA GLY A 500 -12.16 -54.32 -32.33
C GLY A 500 -11.36 -53.16 -32.92
N ASN A 501 -10.90 -52.25 -32.05
CA ASN A 501 -10.01 -51.16 -32.46
C ASN A 501 -8.57 -51.67 -32.57
N PRO A 502 -7.98 -51.78 -33.79
CA PRO A 502 -6.66 -52.37 -33.98
C PRO A 502 -5.50 -51.57 -33.41
N ARG A 503 -5.74 -50.35 -32.93
CA ARG A 503 -4.72 -49.46 -32.38
C ARG A 503 -5.05 -49.00 -30.96
N ILE A 504 -5.71 -49.84 -30.18
CA ILE A 504 -6.24 -49.44 -28.86
C ILE A 504 -5.15 -48.95 -27.91
N ASP A 505 -3.97 -49.56 -27.93
CA ASP A 505 -2.87 -49.20 -27.03
C ASP A 505 -2.21 -47.88 -27.47
N PHE A 506 -1.94 -47.71 -28.75
CA PHE A 506 -1.44 -46.43 -29.28
C PHE A 506 -2.41 -45.27 -29.01
N ASN A 507 -3.71 -45.53 -29.17
CA ASN A 507 -4.74 -44.53 -28.90
C ASN A 507 -4.82 -44.15 -27.43
N LYS A 508 -4.55 -45.07 -26.49
CA LYS A 508 -4.50 -44.76 -25.05
C LYS A 508 -3.36 -43.80 -24.70
N TYR A 509 -2.16 -44.02 -25.25
CA TYR A 509 -1.03 -43.11 -25.06
C TYR A 509 -1.30 -41.73 -25.67
N HIS A 510 -1.86 -41.68 -26.87
CA HIS A 510 -2.23 -40.42 -27.52
C HIS A 510 -3.29 -39.69 -26.74
N LEU A 511 -4.29 -40.37 -26.20
CA LEU A 511 -5.31 -39.79 -25.34
C LEU A 511 -4.68 -39.21 -24.07
N ALA A 512 -3.82 -39.98 -23.39
CA ALA A 512 -3.16 -39.55 -22.18
C ALA A 512 -2.33 -38.26 -22.39
N ILE A 513 -1.52 -38.23 -23.48
CA ILE A 513 -0.71 -37.04 -23.82
C ILE A 513 -1.61 -35.81 -24.08
N ASN A 514 -2.65 -35.96 -24.90
CA ASN A 514 -3.54 -34.82 -25.20
C ASN A 514 -4.35 -34.36 -24.00
N VAL A 515 -4.80 -35.27 -23.13
CA VAL A 515 -5.48 -34.92 -21.87
C VAL A 515 -4.54 -34.18 -20.93
N VAL A 516 -3.30 -34.63 -20.79
CA VAL A 516 -2.29 -33.96 -19.95
C VAL A 516 -1.99 -32.58 -20.52
N GLN A 517 -1.84 -32.43 -21.83
CA GLN A 517 -1.61 -31.12 -22.46
C GLN A 517 -2.78 -30.16 -22.23
N VAL A 518 -4.02 -30.59 -22.46
CA VAL A 518 -5.22 -29.78 -22.25
C VAL A 518 -5.38 -29.45 -20.77
N ARG A 519 -5.19 -30.42 -19.87
CA ARG A 519 -5.27 -30.18 -18.41
C ARG A 519 -4.19 -29.20 -17.92
N TYR A 520 -2.96 -29.36 -18.39
CA TYR A 520 -1.86 -28.44 -18.05
C TYR A 520 -2.19 -27.04 -18.52
N PHE A 521 -2.72 -26.87 -19.72
CA PHE A 521 -3.14 -25.59 -20.26
C PHE A 521 -4.28 -24.96 -19.44
N LEU A 522 -5.35 -25.74 -19.12
CA LEU A 522 -6.48 -25.26 -18.32
C LEU A 522 -6.11 -24.91 -16.86
N LEU A 523 -5.02 -25.48 -16.33
CA LEU A 523 -4.51 -25.13 -15.00
C LEU A 523 -3.53 -23.96 -15.02
N THR A 524 -3.03 -23.58 -16.20
CA THR A 524 -2.03 -22.50 -16.36
C THR A 524 -2.71 -21.20 -16.79
N PHE A 525 -3.91 -21.25 -17.32
CA PHE A 525 -4.78 -20.13 -17.70
C PHE A 525 -6.03 -20.09 -16.82
#